data_46c057d1135bb7b9bce86e950094965a
#
_entry.id   46c057d1135bb7b9bce86e950094965a
#
_cell.length_a   1.000
_cell.length_b   1.000
_cell.length_c   1.000
_cell.angle_alpha   90.00
_cell.angle_beta   90.00
_cell.angle_gamma   90.00
#
_symmetry.space_group_name_H-M   'P 1'
#
loop_
_entity.id
_entity.type
_entity.pdbx_description
1 polymer ?
#
loop_
_entity_poly.entity_id
_entity_poly.type
_entity_poly.pdbx_seq_one_letter_code
_entity_poly.pdbx_strand_id
1 'polypeptide(L)'
;VEIQKKLDRFFEEIQKEDFLQMRGLGNEVPYFIFDYEPEHELIVRKSVRYFAERIHLNIKVLNLFEMVIGLFEDIGLDGLKQFEEEQGTEELFDALRPTLEEEQLVDKIAEEAEDAQIIFITGIGSVFKLIRAHELLNQLHAKVTNIPIVIFYPGKYTGQGLSLFNRFESNGYYRAFSI
;
A
#
# COMPACT_ATOMS: atom_id res chain seq x y z
N VAL A 1 -1.61 -20.65 9.07
CA VAL A 1 -1.88 -20.71 10.51
C VAL A 1 -1.19 -19.60 11.28
N GLU A 2 0.11 -19.33 11.08
CA GLU A 2 0.80 -18.23 11.75
C GLU A 2 0.35 -16.87 11.22
N ILE A 3 0.22 -16.73 9.90
CA ILE A 3 -0.28 -15.50 9.28
C ILE A 3 -1.70 -15.14 9.73
N GLN A 4 -2.58 -16.13 9.95
CA GLN A 4 -3.93 -15.85 10.44
C GLN A 4 -3.89 -15.27 11.86
N LYS A 5 -3.06 -15.81 12.75
CA LYS A 5 -2.89 -15.27 14.10
C LYS A 5 -2.31 -13.84 14.07
N LYS A 6 -1.38 -13.56 13.15
CA LYS A 6 -0.84 -12.21 12.95
C LYS A 6 -1.93 -11.24 12.51
N LEU A 7 -2.75 -11.65 11.53
CA LEU A 7 -3.90 -10.86 11.05
C LEU A 7 -4.94 -10.61 12.16
N ASP A 8 -5.29 -11.62 12.94
CA ASP A 8 -6.26 -11.49 14.02
C ASP A 8 -5.78 -10.47 15.07
N ARG A 9 -4.52 -10.56 15.49
CA ARG A 9 -3.92 -9.57 16.42
C ARG A 9 -3.89 -8.16 15.83
N PHE A 10 -3.52 -8.05 14.57
CA PHE A 10 -3.50 -6.77 13.85
C PHE A 10 -4.90 -6.15 13.83
N PHE A 11 -5.94 -6.91 13.46
CA PHE A 11 -7.30 -6.42 13.43
C PHE A 11 -7.85 -6.05 14.81
N GLU A 12 -7.43 -6.72 15.87
CA GLU A 12 -7.74 -6.31 17.24
C GLU A 12 -7.05 -4.99 17.61
N GLU A 13 -5.77 -4.84 17.25
CA GLU A 13 -4.97 -3.66 17.60
C GLU A 13 -5.49 -2.37 16.95
N ILE A 14 -5.84 -2.41 15.67
CA ILE A 14 -6.29 -1.21 14.95
C ILE A 14 -7.65 -0.68 15.41
N GLN A 15 -8.43 -1.46 16.15
CA GLN A 15 -9.71 -1.05 16.74
C GLN A 15 -9.55 -0.29 18.05
N LYS A 16 -8.37 -0.32 18.66
CA LYS A 16 -8.12 0.38 19.91
C LYS A 16 -8.09 1.88 19.70
N GLU A 17 -8.67 2.60 20.66
CA GLU A 17 -8.73 4.05 20.61
C GLU A 17 -7.33 4.70 20.53
N ASP A 18 -6.34 4.13 21.23
CA ASP A 18 -4.96 4.62 21.19
C ASP A 18 -4.36 4.54 19.78
N PHE A 19 -4.67 3.49 19.03
CA PHE A 19 -4.25 3.36 17.64
C PHE A 19 -4.94 4.43 16.76
N LEU A 20 -6.26 4.53 16.86
CA LEU A 20 -7.07 5.46 16.06
C LEU A 20 -6.71 6.93 16.34
N GLN A 21 -6.37 7.26 17.58
CA GLN A 21 -5.96 8.61 17.99
C GLN A 21 -4.45 8.83 17.87
N MET A 22 -3.72 7.86 17.32
CA MET A 22 -2.27 7.94 17.11
C MET A 22 -1.49 8.27 18.41
N ARG A 23 -1.95 7.75 19.54
CA ARG A 23 -1.30 7.95 20.83
C ARG A 23 0.01 7.18 20.92
N GLY A 24 0.99 7.76 21.59
CA GLY A 24 2.29 7.13 21.80
C GLY A 24 3.27 7.23 20.64
N LEU A 25 2.90 7.89 19.53
CA LEU A 25 3.77 8.08 18.38
C LEU A 25 4.79 9.22 18.55
N GLY A 26 4.55 10.13 19.51
CA GLY A 26 5.37 11.33 19.66
C GLY A 26 5.29 12.22 18.42
N ASN A 27 6.44 12.52 17.82
CA ASN A 27 6.56 13.32 16.59
C ASN A 27 6.66 12.46 15.31
N GLU A 28 6.41 11.15 15.42
CA GLU A 28 6.48 10.24 14.29
C GLU A 28 5.19 10.30 13.45
N VAL A 29 5.33 10.03 12.16
CA VAL A 29 4.15 9.88 11.28
C VAL A 29 3.43 8.56 11.57
N PRO A 30 2.09 8.52 11.47
CA PRO A 30 1.28 7.34 11.81
C PRO A 30 1.27 6.29 10.69
N TYR A 31 2.44 5.85 10.27
CA TYR A 31 2.60 4.86 9.20
C TYR A 31 3.05 3.53 9.77
N PHE A 32 2.36 2.46 9.38
CA PHE A 32 2.56 1.11 9.91
C PHE A 32 2.78 0.15 8.76
N ILE A 33 3.75 -0.74 8.91
CA ILE A 33 4.02 -1.82 7.95
C ILE A 33 3.52 -3.14 8.53
N PHE A 34 2.56 -3.75 7.84
CA PHE A 34 2.17 -5.13 8.05
C PHE A 34 2.89 -5.98 6.99
N ASP A 35 4.03 -6.50 7.35
CA ASP A 35 4.81 -7.36 6.46
C ASP A 35 4.38 -8.83 6.56
N TYR A 36 4.53 -9.56 5.48
CA TYR A 36 4.18 -10.98 5.39
C TYR A 36 4.96 -11.69 4.28
N GLU A 37 5.12 -13.00 4.42
CA GLU A 37 5.73 -13.81 3.37
C GLU A 37 4.90 -13.73 2.08
N PRO A 38 5.52 -13.55 0.90
CA PRO A 38 4.82 -13.36 -0.37
C PRO A 38 3.82 -14.47 -0.71
N GLU A 39 4.07 -15.69 -0.26
CA GLU A 39 3.15 -16.84 -0.44
C GLU A 39 1.79 -16.66 0.26
N HIS A 40 1.70 -15.77 1.25
CA HIS A 40 0.48 -15.46 1.98
C HIS A 40 -0.36 -14.34 1.34
N GLU A 41 0.03 -13.80 0.19
CA GLU A 41 -0.64 -12.68 -0.47
C GLU A 41 -2.16 -12.86 -0.61
N LEU A 42 -2.60 -14.04 -1.04
CA LEU A 42 -4.03 -14.31 -1.23
C LEU A 42 -4.80 -14.36 0.08
N ILE A 43 -4.17 -14.88 1.14
CA ILE A 43 -4.78 -14.95 2.48
C ILE A 43 -4.92 -13.52 3.03
N VAL A 44 -3.85 -12.73 2.96
CA VAL A 44 -3.85 -11.34 3.44
C VAL A 44 -4.89 -10.51 2.69
N ARG A 45 -4.91 -10.55 1.36
CA ARG A 45 -5.85 -9.80 0.53
C ARG A 45 -7.31 -10.13 0.86
N LYS A 46 -7.63 -11.43 1.02
CA LYS A 46 -8.97 -11.88 1.39
C LYS A 46 -9.36 -11.40 2.79
N SER A 47 -8.45 -11.50 3.75
CA SER A 47 -8.69 -11.08 5.14
C SER A 47 -8.88 -9.57 5.27
N VAL A 48 -8.07 -8.79 4.57
CA VAL A 48 -8.19 -7.31 4.53
C VAL A 48 -9.55 -6.88 4.00
N ARG A 49 -9.99 -7.45 2.88
CA ARG A 49 -11.32 -7.15 2.31
C ARG A 49 -12.44 -7.54 3.27
N TYR A 50 -12.40 -8.76 3.77
CA TYR A 50 -13.40 -9.29 4.69
C TYR A 50 -13.54 -8.41 5.94
N PHE A 51 -12.42 -7.99 6.51
CA PHE A 51 -12.38 -7.18 7.70
C PHE A 51 -12.90 -5.76 7.44
N ALA A 52 -12.41 -5.10 6.39
CA ALA A 52 -12.80 -3.72 6.06
C ALA A 52 -14.32 -3.58 5.78
N GLU A 53 -14.96 -4.63 5.26
CA GLU A 53 -16.41 -4.63 4.99
C GLU A 53 -17.26 -4.82 6.25
N ARG A 54 -16.71 -5.37 7.34
CA ARG A 54 -17.47 -5.80 8.52
C ARG A 54 -17.25 -4.99 9.77
N ILE A 55 -16.16 -4.25 9.82
CA ILE A 55 -15.85 -3.44 10.99
C ILE A 55 -16.60 -2.11 10.96
N HIS A 56 -16.96 -1.61 12.14
CA HIS A 56 -17.62 -0.30 12.30
C HIS A 56 -16.63 0.89 12.30
N LEU A 57 -15.64 0.82 11.42
CA LEU A 57 -14.69 1.90 11.18
C LEU A 57 -14.72 2.27 9.70
N ASN A 58 -14.51 3.54 9.39
CA ASN A 58 -14.35 3.97 8.02
C ASN A 58 -12.92 3.70 7.56
N ILE A 59 -12.70 2.48 7.06
CA ILE A 59 -11.43 2.03 6.49
C ILE A 59 -11.52 2.10 4.98
N LYS A 60 -10.62 2.84 4.35
CA LYS A 60 -10.47 2.83 2.89
C LYS A 60 -9.31 1.93 2.50
N VAL A 61 -9.60 0.94 1.66
CA VAL A 61 -8.61 0.03 1.09
C VAL A 61 -8.23 0.53 -0.29
N LEU A 62 -7.01 1.01 -0.43
CA LEU A 62 -6.47 1.56 -1.66
C LEU A 62 -5.49 0.57 -2.28
N ASN A 63 -5.87 -0.03 -3.40
CA ASN A 63 -5.00 -0.91 -4.17
C ASN A 63 -4.18 -0.06 -5.15
N LEU A 64 -2.86 -0.01 -4.97
CA LEU A 64 -1.98 0.82 -5.79
C LEU A 64 -2.01 0.43 -7.27
N PHE A 65 -2.17 -0.85 -7.58
CA PHE A 65 -2.27 -1.28 -8.97
C PHE A 65 -3.54 -0.73 -9.65
N GLU A 66 -4.68 -0.83 -8.97
CA GLU A 66 -5.95 -0.26 -9.48
C GLU A 66 -5.87 1.26 -9.62
N MET A 67 -5.21 1.93 -8.67
CA MET A 67 -5.01 3.37 -8.73
C MET A 67 -4.10 3.78 -9.90
N VAL A 68 -3.03 3.03 -10.16
CA VAL A 68 -2.15 3.25 -11.32
C VAL A 68 -2.91 3.08 -12.62
N ILE A 69 -3.69 2.00 -12.75
CA ILE A 69 -4.54 1.79 -13.94
C ILE A 69 -5.52 2.96 -14.13
N GLY A 70 -6.09 3.48 -13.04
CA GLY A 70 -6.97 4.64 -13.07
C GLY A 70 -6.32 5.93 -13.60
N LEU A 71 -5.00 6.07 -13.49
CA LEU A 71 -4.28 7.22 -14.07
C LEU A 71 -4.21 7.17 -15.61
N PHE A 72 -4.45 6.01 -16.20
CA PHE A 72 -4.44 5.79 -17.64
C PHE A 72 -5.86 5.59 -18.22
N GLU A 73 -6.87 6.21 -17.61
CA GLU A 73 -8.27 6.13 -18.06
C GLU A 73 -8.47 6.55 -19.52
N ASP A 74 -7.67 7.50 -20.00
CA ASP A 74 -7.72 7.97 -21.41
C ASP A 74 -7.40 6.86 -22.42
N ILE A 75 -6.51 5.93 -22.06
CA ILE A 75 -6.16 4.76 -22.86
C ILE A 75 -7.22 3.67 -22.65
N GLY A 76 -7.75 3.56 -21.43
CA GLY A 76 -8.68 2.54 -20.99
C GLY A 76 -8.04 1.17 -20.75
N LEU A 77 -8.70 0.35 -19.96
CA LEU A 77 -8.22 -0.99 -19.61
C LEU A 77 -8.07 -1.89 -20.82
N ASP A 78 -8.99 -1.79 -21.78
CA ASP A 78 -8.95 -2.62 -23.00
C ASP A 78 -7.77 -2.24 -23.89
N GLY A 79 -7.44 -0.95 -24.01
CA GLY A 79 -6.25 -0.49 -24.73
C GLY A 79 -4.95 -0.97 -24.08
N LEU A 80 -4.86 -0.94 -22.74
CA LEU A 80 -3.72 -1.46 -22.00
C LEU A 80 -3.57 -2.99 -22.19
N LYS A 81 -4.66 -3.74 -22.13
CA LYS A 81 -4.66 -5.18 -22.36
C LYS A 81 -4.23 -5.52 -23.78
N GLN A 82 -4.77 -4.81 -24.77
CA GLN A 82 -4.40 -5.02 -26.17
C GLN A 82 -2.90 -4.78 -26.37
N PHE A 83 -2.35 -3.69 -25.83
CA PHE A 83 -0.92 -3.41 -25.90
C PHE A 83 -0.09 -4.52 -25.26
N GLU A 84 -0.49 -5.00 -24.06
CA GLU A 84 0.17 -6.10 -23.37
C GLU A 84 0.15 -7.41 -24.17
N GLU A 85 -0.99 -7.74 -24.79
CA GLU A 85 -1.14 -8.94 -25.64
C GLU A 85 -0.25 -8.87 -26.88
N GLU A 86 -0.12 -7.70 -27.49
CA GLU A 86 0.65 -7.50 -28.74
C GLU A 86 2.16 -7.36 -28.49
N GLN A 87 2.55 -6.68 -27.43
CA GLN A 87 3.94 -6.27 -27.19
C GLN A 87 4.59 -6.96 -25.97
N GLY A 88 3.77 -7.45 -25.04
CA GLY A 88 4.24 -8.06 -23.79
C GLY A 88 4.17 -7.13 -22.58
N THR A 89 4.22 -7.74 -21.40
CA THR A 89 4.10 -7.01 -20.11
C THR A 89 5.27 -6.07 -19.85
N GLU A 90 6.49 -6.45 -20.19
CA GLU A 90 7.68 -5.61 -19.98
C GLU A 90 7.61 -4.33 -20.82
N GLU A 91 7.26 -4.45 -22.09
CA GLU A 91 7.08 -3.32 -23.01
C GLU A 91 5.94 -2.41 -22.58
N LEU A 92 4.85 -2.97 -22.03
CA LEU A 92 3.78 -2.17 -21.45
C LEU A 92 4.31 -1.32 -20.28
N PHE A 93 5.04 -1.92 -19.35
CA PHE A 93 5.60 -1.21 -18.20
C PHE A 93 6.63 -0.15 -18.63
N ASP A 94 7.47 -0.46 -19.60
CA ASP A 94 8.44 0.50 -20.13
C ASP A 94 7.77 1.69 -20.83
N ALA A 95 6.62 1.46 -21.47
CA ALA A 95 5.82 2.53 -22.06
C ALA A 95 5.10 3.40 -21.01
N LEU A 96 4.59 2.79 -19.94
CA LEU A 96 3.84 3.49 -18.89
C LEU A 96 4.73 4.28 -17.92
N ARG A 97 5.90 3.73 -17.57
CA ARG A 97 6.78 4.30 -16.54
C ARG A 97 7.14 5.77 -16.75
N PRO A 98 7.52 6.25 -17.96
CA PRO A 98 7.86 7.64 -18.18
C PRO A 98 6.69 8.61 -18.05
N THR A 99 5.45 8.12 -18.19
CA THR A 99 4.23 8.94 -18.15
C THR A 99 3.52 8.85 -16.78
N LEU A 100 4.00 7.99 -15.89
CA LEU A 100 3.45 7.82 -14.56
C LEU A 100 3.98 8.91 -13.63
N GLU A 101 3.08 9.78 -13.19
CA GLU A 101 3.38 10.83 -12.21
C GLU A 101 3.02 10.36 -10.80
N GLU A 102 4.03 10.02 -10.01
CA GLU A 102 3.83 9.55 -8.62
C GLU A 102 3.10 10.58 -7.75
N GLU A 103 3.29 11.87 -8.03
CA GLU A 103 2.60 12.95 -7.30
C GLU A 103 1.08 12.86 -7.45
N GLN A 104 0.57 12.49 -8.62
CA GLN A 104 -0.88 12.30 -8.82
C GLN A 104 -1.42 11.15 -7.95
N LEU A 105 -0.63 10.10 -7.78
CA LEU A 105 -0.98 8.98 -6.91
C LEU A 105 -1.02 9.40 -5.44
N VAL A 106 -0.03 10.15 -5.01
CA VAL A 106 0.05 10.72 -3.66
C VAL A 106 -1.15 11.63 -3.38
N ASP A 107 -1.51 12.49 -4.33
CA ASP A 107 -2.65 13.39 -4.20
C ASP A 107 -3.98 12.64 -4.08
N LYS A 108 -4.18 11.60 -4.90
CA LYS A 108 -5.37 10.73 -4.79
C LYS A 108 -5.46 10.02 -3.44
N ILE A 109 -4.36 9.51 -2.91
CA ILE A 109 -4.34 8.90 -1.58
C ILE A 109 -4.67 9.93 -0.51
N ALA A 110 -4.13 11.15 -0.61
CA ALA A 110 -4.40 12.23 0.32
C ALA A 110 -5.89 12.65 0.31
N GLU A 111 -6.50 12.72 -0.86
CA GLU A 111 -7.96 12.99 -1.00
C GLU A 111 -8.79 11.91 -0.33
N GLU A 112 -8.46 10.63 -0.55
CA GLU A 112 -9.16 9.52 0.10
C GLU A 112 -9.00 9.51 1.62
N ALA A 113 -7.88 10.04 2.12
CA ALA A 113 -7.61 10.14 3.55
C ALA A 113 -8.51 11.15 4.28
N GLU A 114 -9.05 12.16 3.59
CA GLU A 114 -9.89 13.19 4.21
C GLU A 114 -11.14 12.63 4.86
N ASP A 115 -11.72 11.59 4.27
CA ASP A 115 -12.97 10.97 4.74
C ASP A 115 -12.75 9.63 5.47
N ALA A 116 -11.52 9.23 5.72
CA ALA A 116 -11.20 7.94 6.32
C ALA A 116 -10.74 8.06 7.78
N GLN A 117 -10.97 7.01 8.57
CA GLN A 117 -10.36 6.84 9.88
C GLN A 117 -9.02 6.08 9.79
N ILE A 118 -8.91 5.17 8.85
CA ILE A 118 -7.69 4.41 8.53
C ILE A 118 -7.60 4.22 7.03
N ILE A 119 -6.39 4.31 6.47
CA ILE A 119 -6.10 3.90 5.10
C ILE A 119 -5.32 2.58 5.12
N PHE A 120 -5.78 1.61 4.34
CA PHE A 120 -5.03 0.41 4.00
C PHE A 120 -4.47 0.53 2.58
N ILE A 121 -3.16 0.42 2.42
CA ILE A 121 -2.50 0.39 1.12
C ILE A 121 -2.12 -1.04 0.79
N THR A 122 -2.60 -1.51 -0.35
CA THR A 122 -2.36 -2.85 -0.90
C THR A 122 -1.81 -2.77 -2.32
N GLY A 123 -1.43 -3.90 -2.90
CA GLY A 123 -1.00 -3.97 -4.30
C GLY A 123 0.42 -3.48 -4.57
N ILE A 124 1.24 -3.29 -3.55
CA ILE A 124 2.64 -2.86 -3.70
C ILE A 124 3.44 -3.80 -4.59
N GLY A 125 3.27 -5.11 -4.40
CA GLY A 125 3.97 -6.10 -5.21
C GLY A 125 3.60 -6.06 -6.69
N SER A 126 2.40 -5.61 -7.03
CA SER A 126 1.93 -5.52 -8.41
C SER A 126 2.46 -4.30 -9.18
N VAL A 127 2.95 -3.29 -8.47
CA VAL A 127 3.42 -2.03 -9.07
C VAL A 127 4.93 -1.81 -8.96
N PHE A 128 5.68 -2.76 -8.42
CA PHE A 128 7.10 -2.54 -8.07
C PHE A 128 8.00 -2.19 -9.27
N LYS A 129 7.63 -2.62 -10.48
CA LYS A 129 8.34 -2.26 -11.72
C LYS A 129 7.95 -0.89 -12.28
N LEU A 130 6.80 -0.35 -11.86
CA LEU A 130 6.29 0.93 -12.31
C LEU A 130 6.67 2.08 -11.38
N ILE A 131 6.57 1.85 -10.07
CA ILE A 131 6.87 2.83 -9.03
C ILE A 131 7.72 2.21 -7.92
N ARG A 132 8.50 3.06 -7.28
CA ARG A 132 9.27 2.69 -6.10
C ARG A 132 8.45 2.97 -4.85
N ALA A 133 8.01 1.90 -4.19
CA ALA A 133 7.12 2.00 -3.03
C ALA A 133 7.67 2.94 -1.94
N HIS A 134 8.96 2.84 -1.60
CA HIS A 134 9.54 3.67 -0.55
C HIS A 134 9.56 5.17 -0.91
N GLU A 135 9.75 5.53 -2.18
CA GLU A 135 9.69 6.92 -2.65
C GLU A 135 8.27 7.46 -2.55
N LEU A 136 7.28 6.71 -3.04
CA LEU A 136 5.86 7.04 -2.93
C LEU A 136 5.45 7.26 -1.47
N LEU A 137 5.79 6.32 -0.60
CA LEU A 137 5.41 6.36 0.81
C LEU A 137 6.10 7.51 1.55
N ASN A 138 7.35 7.85 1.21
CA ASN A 138 8.03 9.02 1.76
C ASN A 138 7.37 10.34 1.30
N GLN A 139 6.90 10.43 0.07
CA GLN A 139 6.13 11.60 -0.40
C GLN A 139 4.79 11.73 0.36
N LEU A 140 4.13 10.62 0.68
CA LEU A 140 2.91 10.61 1.48
C LEU A 140 3.14 11.17 2.89
N HIS A 141 4.31 10.95 3.51
CA HIS A 141 4.64 11.49 4.83
C HIS A 141 4.50 13.03 4.92
N ALA A 142 4.70 13.73 3.81
CA ALA A 142 4.54 15.17 3.75
C ALA A 142 3.08 15.63 3.64
N LYS A 143 2.18 14.77 3.17
CA LYS A 143 0.78 15.13 2.86
C LYS A 143 -0.23 14.55 3.82
N VAL A 144 0.00 13.34 4.34
CA VAL A 144 -0.94 12.64 5.23
C VAL A 144 -0.26 12.31 6.55
N THR A 145 -0.63 13.05 7.60
CA THR A 145 -0.04 12.92 8.95
C THR A 145 -1.09 12.81 10.06
N ASN A 146 -2.37 12.86 9.70
CA ASN A 146 -3.49 13.02 10.63
C ASN A 146 -4.34 11.76 10.82
N ILE A 147 -4.06 10.71 10.09
CA ILE A 147 -4.72 9.40 10.23
C ILE A 147 -3.72 8.26 10.10
N PRO A 148 -3.98 7.09 10.71
CA PRO A 148 -3.15 5.92 10.51
C PRO A 148 -3.20 5.40 9.07
N ILE A 149 -2.02 5.10 8.52
CA ILE A 149 -1.88 4.41 7.23
C ILE A 149 -1.17 3.09 7.48
N VAL A 150 -1.79 2.00 7.08
CA VAL A 150 -1.23 0.66 7.14
C VAL A 150 -0.88 0.17 5.75
N ILE A 151 0.37 -0.19 5.56
CA ILE A 151 0.90 -0.70 4.30
C ILE A 151 1.06 -2.21 4.41
N PHE A 152 0.30 -2.95 3.59
CA PHE A 152 0.42 -4.40 3.48
C PHE A 152 1.56 -4.73 2.53
N TYR A 153 2.65 -5.25 3.07
CA TYR A 153 3.91 -5.38 2.37
C TYR A 153 4.33 -6.85 2.21
N PRO A 154 4.30 -7.39 0.97
CA PRO A 154 4.74 -8.76 0.68
C PRO A 154 6.27 -8.83 0.65
N GLY A 155 6.88 -9.03 1.80
CA GLY A 155 8.32 -9.03 1.98
C GLY A 155 8.68 -8.77 3.43
N LYS A 156 9.76 -8.04 3.67
CA LYS A 156 10.27 -7.80 5.01
C LYS A 156 10.57 -6.34 5.28
N TYR A 157 10.16 -5.87 6.44
CA TYR A 157 10.50 -4.58 6.98
C TYR A 157 11.42 -4.74 8.20
N THR A 158 12.60 -4.12 8.17
CA THR A 158 13.62 -4.25 9.22
C THR A 158 13.59 -3.13 10.27
N GLY A 159 12.58 -2.24 10.20
CA GLY A 159 12.53 -1.01 10.98
C GLY A 159 13.21 0.18 10.31
N GLN A 160 13.98 -0.05 9.25
CA GLN A 160 14.68 0.99 8.48
C GLN A 160 14.57 0.80 6.98
N GLY A 161 14.63 -0.44 6.50
CA GLY A 161 14.62 -0.80 5.09
C GLY A 161 13.49 -1.76 4.73
N LEU A 162 13.14 -1.77 3.47
CA LEU A 162 12.13 -2.63 2.88
C LEU A 162 12.80 -3.63 1.92
N SER A 163 12.41 -4.89 1.99
CA SER A 163 12.87 -5.95 1.08
C SER A 163 11.65 -6.61 0.44
N LEU A 164 11.30 -6.17 -0.79
CA LEU A 164 10.15 -6.68 -1.50
C LEU A 164 10.38 -8.13 -1.93
N PHE A 165 9.39 -8.99 -1.70
CA PHE A 165 9.44 -10.43 -1.99
C PHE A 165 10.65 -11.14 -1.35
N ASN A 166 11.24 -10.55 -0.31
CA ASN A 166 12.51 -11.00 0.30
C ASN A 166 13.68 -11.06 -0.71
N ARG A 167 13.64 -10.29 -1.80
CA ARG A 167 14.62 -10.29 -2.89
C ARG A 167 15.12 -8.92 -3.29
N PHE A 168 14.24 -7.93 -3.32
CA PHE A 168 14.53 -6.59 -3.84
C PHE A 168 14.67 -5.62 -2.68
N GLU A 169 15.90 -5.38 -2.26
CA GLU A 169 16.18 -4.40 -1.22
C GLU A 169 16.02 -2.98 -1.78
N SER A 170 15.33 -2.16 -1.02
CA SER A 170 15.25 -0.73 -1.28
C SER A 170 16.55 -0.07 -0.82
N ASN A 171 17.15 0.76 -1.67
CA ASN A 171 18.32 1.57 -1.32
C ASN A 171 18.00 2.78 -0.45
N GLY A 172 16.74 2.94 -0.05
CA GLY A 172 16.24 4.06 0.73
C GLY A 172 15.88 3.66 2.15
N TYR A 173 16.01 4.64 3.06
CA TYR A 173 15.48 4.56 4.40
C TYR A 173 13.98 4.85 4.38
N TYR A 174 13.19 4.00 5.03
CA TYR A 174 11.76 4.22 5.21
C TYR A 174 11.38 4.18 6.69
N ARG A 175 10.72 5.22 7.15
CA ARG A 175 10.36 5.43 8.54
C ARG A 175 8.90 5.06 8.79
N ALA A 176 8.68 3.98 9.53
CA ALA A 176 7.36 3.48 9.89
C ALA A 176 7.45 2.62 11.15
N PHE A 177 6.29 2.18 11.64
CA PHE A 177 6.18 1.21 12.73
C PHE A 177 5.88 -0.18 12.17
N SER A 178 6.51 -1.20 12.73
CA SER A 178 6.12 -2.59 12.48
C SER A 178 4.86 -2.93 13.30
N ILE A 179 3.92 -3.64 12.71
CA ILE A 179 2.66 -4.04 13.36
C ILE A 179 2.32 -5.50 13.06
#